data_babf09fd0a726ffa14e3305bffbf82e3
#
_entry.id   babf09fd0a726ffa14e3305bffbf82e3
#
_cell.length_a   1.000
_cell.length_b   1.000
_cell.length_c   1.000
_cell.angle_alpha   90.00
_cell.angle_beta   90.00
_cell.angle_gamma   90.00
#
_symmetry.space_group_name_H-M   'P 1'
#
loop_
_entity.id
_entity.type
_entity.pdbx_description
1 polymer ?
#
loop_
_entity_poly.entity_id
_entity_poly.type
_entity_poly.pdbx_seq_one_letter_code
_entity_poly.pdbx_strand_id
1 'polypeptide(L)'
;MNKSFAPERRKLMAVGAAVVGGLIVPEAFAAEHRGKKEREAEGKVTPPEDLMREHGVLDRVLLVYEAGIAKFASNEDFDPLLFSSAAEIVRDFIENYHEKSEEEAVFPRFRKAGKMVGLVDTLQAQHQAGRKVTQTILRCAPGSHKDSDDRRELVAGIHSFIRMYRPHAAREDTDLFPLLKDVVSTHEYDAMAEDFEKKEHRLFGEDGFEKMAHRVADLEKSIGIADLSQFTPG
;
A
#
# COMPACT_ATOMS: atom_id res chain seq x y z
N MET A 1 -31.09 30.97 31.71
CA MET A 1 -30.88 29.97 32.80
C MET A 1 -29.95 28.91 32.28
N ASN A 2 -28.68 29.05 32.66
CA ASN A 2 -27.59 28.23 32.21
C ASN A 2 -27.40 27.07 33.21
N LYS A 3 -27.44 25.82 32.76
CA LYS A 3 -27.05 24.67 33.59
C LYS A 3 -25.80 24.04 32.97
N SER A 4 -24.68 24.31 33.60
CA SER A 4 -23.37 23.69 33.47
C SER A 4 -23.43 22.21 33.90
N PHE A 5 -22.98 21.31 33.06
CA PHE A 5 -22.68 19.92 33.45
C PHE A 5 -21.17 19.77 33.70
N ALA A 6 -20.81 19.49 34.94
CA ALA A 6 -19.46 19.08 35.33
C ALA A 6 -19.40 17.55 35.40
N PRO A 7 -18.29 16.90 34.94
CA PRO A 7 -18.13 15.46 35.10
C PRO A 7 -17.59 15.08 36.47
N GLU A 8 -18.27 14.15 37.14
CA GLU A 8 -17.85 13.55 38.39
C GLU A 8 -16.57 12.70 38.24
N ARG A 9 -15.58 13.02 39.07
CA ARG A 9 -14.37 12.18 39.22
C ARG A 9 -14.70 10.99 40.10
N ARG A 10 -14.72 9.77 39.56
CA ARG A 10 -14.73 8.55 40.39
C ARG A 10 -13.35 8.30 41.00
N LYS A 11 -13.30 8.27 42.32
CA LYS A 11 -12.14 7.87 43.12
C LYS A 11 -11.91 6.36 42.98
N LEU A 12 -10.71 5.96 42.55
CA LEU A 12 -10.26 4.57 42.68
C LEU A 12 -9.84 4.30 44.11
N MET A 13 -10.45 3.30 44.74
CA MET A 13 -9.96 2.74 46.00
C MET A 13 -8.84 1.74 45.70
N ALA A 14 -7.73 1.91 46.43
CA ALA A 14 -6.62 0.97 46.50
C ALA A 14 -7.07 -0.27 47.31
N VAL A 15 -6.85 -1.46 46.74
CA VAL A 15 -6.94 -2.73 47.47
C VAL A 15 -5.56 -3.37 47.47
N GLY A 16 -5.20 -3.85 48.64
CA GLY A 16 -3.89 -4.20 49.13
C GLY A 16 -3.15 -5.32 48.39
N ALA A 17 -1.85 -5.30 48.62
CA ALA A 17 -0.87 -6.26 48.18
C ALA A 17 -1.02 -7.61 48.88
N ALA A 18 -1.03 -8.69 48.09
CA ALA A 18 -0.65 -10.04 48.54
C ALA A 18 0.70 -10.38 47.91
N VAL A 19 1.74 -10.45 48.77
CA VAL A 19 3.08 -10.93 48.39
C VAL A 19 3.04 -12.45 48.35
N VAL A 20 3.18 -13.03 47.16
CA VAL A 20 3.59 -14.41 46.95
C VAL A 20 4.84 -14.38 46.09
N GLY A 21 5.93 -14.98 46.58
CA GLY A 21 7.24 -14.98 45.98
C GLY A 21 7.20 -15.53 44.54
N GLY A 22 7.75 -14.76 43.62
CA GLY A 22 7.86 -15.15 42.22
C GLY A 22 8.75 -14.18 41.46
N LEU A 23 9.76 -14.71 40.87
CA LEU A 23 10.73 -14.17 39.93
C LEU A 23 10.37 -12.79 39.37
N ILE A 24 11.25 -11.84 39.58
CA ILE A 24 11.23 -10.50 38.94
C ILE A 24 11.52 -10.72 37.46
N VAL A 25 10.49 -10.70 36.62
CA VAL A 25 10.64 -10.61 35.17
C VAL A 25 10.90 -9.14 34.84
N PRO A 26 11.99 -8.78 34.15
CA PRO A 26 12.27 -7.39 33.77
C PRO A 26 11.09 -6.78 32.99
N GLU A 27 10.70 -5.55 33.30
CA GLU A 27 9.59 -4.82 32.63
C GLU A 27 9.74 -4.76 31.11
N ALA A 28 10.96 -4.78 30.60
CA ALA A 28 11.25 -4.87 29.16
C ALA A 28 10.69 -6.15 28.52
N PHE A 29 10.80 -7.31 29.20
CA PHE A 29 10.25 -8.59 28.71
C PHE A 29 8.70 -8.62 28.72
N ALA A 30 8.09 -7.92 29.69
CA ALA A 30 6.64 -7.82 29.78
C ALA A 30 6.04 -6.87 28.72
N ALA A 31 6.77 -5.81 28.34
CA ALA A 31 6.37 -4.88 27.28
C ALA A 31 6.47 -5.54 25.89
N GLU A 32 7.52 -6.32 25.64
CA GLU A 32 7.72 -7.05 24.39
C GLU A 32 6.68 -8.16 24.19
N HIS A 33 6.36 -8.91 25.27
CA HIS A 33 5.27 -9.90 25.23
C HIS A 33 3.87 -9.29 25.16
N ARG A 34 3.66 -8.09 25.69
CA ARG A 34 2.37 -7.39 25.59
C ARG A 34 2.15 -6.86 24.16
N GLY A 35 3.17 -6.27 23.54
CA GLY A 35 3.12 -5.84 22.13
C GLY A 35 2.92 -6.99 21.18
N LYS A 36 3.53 -8.17 21.42
CA LYS A 36 3.32 -9.36 20.60
C LYS A 36 1.91 -9.95 20.77
N LYS A 37 1.35 -9.94 22.00
CA LYS A 37 0.00 -10.41 22.28
C LYS A 37 -1.10 -9.45 21.79
N GLU A 38 -0.83 -8.16 21.73
CA GLU A 38 -1.73 -7.16 21.16
C GLU A 38 -1.73 -7.26 19.62
N ARG A 39 -0.60 -7.52 18.97
CA ARG A 39 -0.51 -7.84 17.52
C ARG A 39 -1.16 -9.19 17.18
N GLU A 40 -1.11 -10.19 18.04
CA GLU A 40 -1.82 -11.47 17.87
C GLU A 40 -3.33 -11.37 18.11
N ALA A 41 -3.81 -10.30 18.76
CA ALA A 41 -5.23 -10.00 19.00
C ALA A 41 -5.85 -9.10 17.91
N GLU A 42 -5.06 -8.40 17.11
CA GLU A 42 -5.46 -7.83 15.84
C GLU A 42 -5.61 -8.98 14.86
N GLY A 43 -6.83 -9.24 14.37
CA GLY A 43 -7.15 -10.35 13.51
C GLY A 43 -6.16 -10.47 12.36
N LYS A 44 -5.67 -11.68 12.12
CA LYS A 44 -4.68 -11.97 11.07
C LYS A 44 -5.13 -11.36 9.74
N VAL A 45 -4.32 -10.48 9.15
CA VAL A 45 -4.62 -9.84 7.86
C VAL A 45 -4.83 -10.93 6.81
N THR A 46 -5.91 -10.85 6.06
CA THR A 46 -6.21 -11.83 5.01
C THR A 46 -5.47 -11.49 3.71
N PRO A 47 -5.22 -12.47 2.82
CA PRO A 47 -4.52 -12.18 1.56
C PRO A 47 -5.17 -11.08 0.72
N PRO A 48 -6.52 -11.02 0.53
CA PRO A 48 -7.15 -9.89 -0.14
C PRO A 48 -6.97 -8.56 0.59
N GLU A 49 -7.08 -8.55 1.91
CA GLU A 49 -6.90 -7.34 2.72
C GLU A 49 -5.50 -6.76 2.59
N ASP A 50 -4.50 -7.61 2.55
CA ASP A 50 -3.10 -7.22 2.36
C ASP A 50 -2.90 -6.59 0.98
N LEU A 51 -3.32 -7.28 -0.08
CA LEU A 51 -3.25 -6.77 -1.45
C LEU A 51 -4.02 -5.44 -1.63
N MET A 52 -5.22 -5.30 -1.03
CA MET A 52 -6.00 -4.05 -1.07
C MET A 52 -5.29 -2.88 -0.35
N ARG A 53 -4.58 -3.15 0.76
CA ARG A 53 -3.78 -2.12 1.45
C ARG A 53 -2.63 -1.64 0.58
N GLU A 54 -2.01 -2.55 -0.17
CA GLU A 54 -0.93 -2.26 -1.11
C GLU A 54 -1.43 -1.44 -2.30
N HIS A 55 -2.67 -1.69 -2.79
CA HIS A 55 -3.36 -0.82 -3.75
C HIS A 55 -3.53 0.61 -3.22
N GLY A 56 -3.76 0.78 -1.92
CA GLY A 56 -3.77 2.10 -1.30
C GLY A 56 -2.45 2.87 -1.46
N VAL A 57 -1.30 2.18 -1.42
CA VAL A 57 0.01 2.80 -1.72
C VAL A 57 0.10 3.19 -3.20
N LEU A 58 -0.34 2.31 -4.10
CA LEU A 58 -0.38 2.59 -5.54
C LEU A 58 -1.26 3.80 -5.84
N ASP A 59 -2.47 3.88 -5.30
CA ASP A 59 -3.39 5.01 -5.52
C ASP A 59 -2.76 6.34 -5.10
N ARG A 60 -2.02 6.36 -3.99
CA ARG A 60 -1.29 7.56 -3.54
C ARG A 60 -0.16 7.92 -4.50
N VAL A 61 0.54 6.95 -5.08
CA VAL A 61 1.51 7.20 -6.16
C VAL A 61 0.82 7.82 -7.38
N LEU A 62 -0.38 7.34 -7.76
CA LEU A 62 -1.14 7.93 -8.86
C LEU A 62 -1.50 9.40 -8.59
N LEU A 63 -1.83 9.77 -7.34
CA LEU A 63 -2.06 11.18 -6.97
C LEU A 63 -0.79 12.02 -7.10
N VAL A 64 0.38 11.51 -6.71
CA VAL A 64 1.67 12.18 -6.92
C VAL A 64 1.93 12.40 -8.41
N TYR A 65 1.67 11.41 -9.25
CA TYR A 65 1.80 11.52 -10.70
C TYR A 65 0.87 12.57 -11.28
N GLU A 66 -0.40 12.61 -10.89
CA GLU A 66 -1.37 13.62 -11.34
C GLU A 66 -0.95 15.04 -10.95
N ALA A 67 -0.54 15.23 -9.69
CA ALA A 67 -0.06 16.52 -9.22
C ALA A 67 1.18 16.99 -9.99
N GLY A 68 2.13 16.10 -10.24
CA GLY A 68 3.32 16.43 -11.01
C GLY A 68 3.03 16.81 -12.46
N ILE A 69 2.12 16.11 -13.14
CA ILE A 69 1.68 16.46 -14.49
C ILE A 69 0.99 17.83 -14.50
N ALA A 70 0.14 18.11 -13.51
CA ALA A 70 -0.54 19.40 -13.38
C ALA A 70 0.48 20.56 -13.23
N LYS A 71 1.53 20.35 -12.43
CA LYS A 71 2.63 21.31 -12.27
C LYS A 71 3.40 21.54 -13.58
N PHE A 72 3.67 20.49 -14.35
CA PHE A 72 4.24 20.65 -15.69
C PHE A 72 3.35 21.47 -16.62
N ALA A 73 2.04 21.22 -16.59
CA ALA A 73 1.09 21.95 -17.43
C ALA A 73 0.96 23.44 -17.05
N SER A 74 1.08 23.78 -15.76
CA SER A 74 1.04 25.17 -15.27
C SER A 74 2.40 25.87 -15.25
N ASN A 75 3.48 25.20 -15.67
CA ASN A 75 4.86 25.67 -15.58
C ASN A 75 5.29 26.04 -14.13
N GLU A 76 4.72 25.35 -13.15
CA GLU A 76 5.17 25.47 -11.77
C GLU A 76 6.52 24.77 -11.57
N ASP A 77 7.34 25.35 -10.69
CA ASP A 77 8.64 24.78 -10.33
C ASP A 77 8.45 23.58 -9.36
N PHE A 78 9.02 22.45 -9.71
CA PHE A 78 9.13 21.28 -8.84
C PHE A 78 10.25 20.35 -9.35
N ASP A 79 10.74 19.46 -8.51
CA ASP A 79 11.78 18.51 -8.90
C ASP A 79 11.18 17.28 -9.62
N PRO A 80 11.43 17.06 -10.92
CA PRO A 80 10.91 15.89 -11.64
C PRO A 80 11.48 14.56 -11.13
N LEU A 81 12.55 14.55 -10.33
CA LEU A 81 13.02 13.34 -9.67
C LEU A 81 11.98 12.75 -8.71
N LEU A 82 10.96 13.52 -8.32
CA LEU A 82 9.78 12.98 -7.63
C LEU A 82 9.09 11.86 -8.44
N PHE A 83 9.04 11.98 -9.77
CA PHE A 83 8.52 10.91 -10.63
C PHE A 83 9.40 9.66 -10.59
N SER A 84 10.72 9.83 -10.56
CA SER A 84 11.65 8.69 -10.41
C SER A 84 11.45 8.01 -9.07
N SER A 85 11.37 8.77 -7.98
CA SER A 85 11.17 8.23 -6.63
C SER A 85 9.82 7.51 -6.50
N ALA A 86 8.76 8.03 -7.13
CA ALA A 86 7.46 7.37 -7.20
C ALA A 86 7.51 6.08 -8.03
N ALA A 87 8.18 6.11 -9.19
CA ALA A 87 8.38 4.94 -10.04
C ALA A 87 9.24 3.85 -9.38
N GLU A 88 10.17 4.21 -8.50
CA GLU A 88 10.92 3.25 -7.69
C GLU A 88 10.02 2.53 -6.67
N ILE A 89 9.07 3.23 -6.04
CA ILE A 89 8.07 2.58 -5.18
C ILE A 89 7.23 1.60 -6.02
N VAL A 90 6.78 2.01 -7.20
CA VAL A 90 6.05 1.12 -8.12
C VAL A 90 6.88 -0.11 -8.47
N ARG A 91 8.11 0.08 -8.96
CA ARG A 91 9.00 -1.02 -9.35
C ARG A 91 9.26 -1.99 -8.21
N ASP A 92 9.63 -1.47 -7.04
CA ASP A 92 10.13 -2.31 -5.95
C ASP A 92 8.99 -2.94 -5.16
N PHE A 93 7.93 -2.18 -4.84
CA PHE A 93 6.84 -2.64 -3.99
C PHE A 93 5.65 -3.18 -4.80
N ILE A 94 5.23 -2.50 -5.85
CA ILE A 94 4.08 -2.97 -6.64
C ILE A 94 4.52 -4.09 -7.60
N GLU A 95 5.46 -3.85 -8.51
CA GLU A 95 5.81 -4.80 -9.57
C GLU A 95 6.59 -6.02 -9.07
N ASN A 96 7.58 -5.81 -8.17
CA ASN A 96 8.48 -6.89 -7.73
C ASN A 96 7.98 -7.64 -6.49
N TYR A 97 6.95 -7.15 -5.81
CA TYR A 97 6.38 -7.82 -4.64
C TYR A 97 4.88 -8.08 -4.80
N HIS A 98 4.03 -7.05 -4.88
CA HIS A 98 2.58 -7.15 -4.98
C HIS A 98 2.13 -7.96 -6.20
N GLU A 99 2.39 -7.48 -7.41
CA GLU A 99 2.05 -8.17 -8.67
C GLU A 99 2.68 -9.57 -8.75
N LYS A 100 3.91 -9.75 -8.23
CA LYS A 100 4.52 -11.06 -8.15
C LYS A 100 3.79 -12.00 -7.20
N SER A 101 3.22 -11.50 -6.13
CA SER A 101 2.40 -12.30 -5.22
C SER A 101 1.11 -12.76 -5.89
N GLU A 102 0.49 -11.91 -6.69
CA GLU A 102 -0.67 -12.27 -7.50
C GLU A 102 -0.32 -13.26 -8.63
N GLU A 103 0.69 -12.97 -9.42
CA GLU A 103 1.15 -13.81 -10.52
C GLU A 103 1.54 -15.22 -10.06
N GLU A 104 2.15 -15.35 -8.88
CA GLU A 104 2.66 -16.60 -8.33
C GLU A 104 1.61 -17.34 -7.50
N ALA A 105 0.75 -16.63 -6.77
CA ALA A 105 -0.16 -17.25 -5.81
C ALA A 105 -1.65 -17.10 -6.18
N VAL A 106 -2.12 -15.95 -6.65
CA VAL A 106 -3.54 -15.69 -6.89
C VAL A 106 -3.98 -16.18 -8.27
N PHE A 107 -3.38 -15.66 -9.32
CA PHE A 107 -3.78 -15.91 -10.70
C PHE A 107 -3.78 -17.39 -11.10
N PRO A 108 -2.77 -18.21 -10.71
CA PRO A 108 -2.78 -19.63 -11.02
C PRO A 108 -3.97 -20.39 -10.42
N ARG A 109 -4.47 -19.96 -9.27
CA ARG A 109 -5.61 -20.60 -8.60
C ARG A 109 -6.91 -20.35 -9.33
N PHE A 110 -7.13 -19.10 -9.79
CA PHE A 110 -8.27 -18.76 -10.65
C PHE A 110 -8.24 -19.52 -11.99
N ARG A 111 -7.07 -19.59 -12.64
CA ARG A 111 -6.91 -20.38 -13.88
C ARG A 111 -7.21 -21.86 -13.66
N LYS A 112 -6.67 -22.45 -12.57
CA LYS A 112 -6.92 -23.86 -12.21
C LYS A 112 -8.40 -24.14 -11.95
N ALA A 113 -9.10 -23.20 -11.34
CA ALA A 113 -10.53 -23.28 -11.06
C ALA A 113 -11.40 -23.00 -12.30
N GLY A 114 -10.84 -22.50 -13.39
CA GLY A 114 -11.59 -22.06 -14.59
C GLY A 114 -12.48 -20.84 -14.32
N LYS A 115 -12.22 -20.08 -13.24
CA LYS A 115 -12.97 -18.89 -12.87
C LYS A 115 -12.21 -17.62 -13.25
N MET A 116 -12.91 -16.60 -13.75
CA MET A 116 -12.38 -15.28 -14.08
C MET A 116 -11.13 -15.29 -15.00
N VAL A 117 -10.91 -16.34 -15.78
CA VAL A 117 -9.68 -16.55 -16.57
C VAL A 117 -9.40 -15.37 -17.51
N GLY A 118 -10.44 -14.86 -18.21
CA GLY A 118 -10.27 -13.71 -19.10
C GLY A 118 -9.87 -12.42 -18.39
N LEU A 119 -10.35 -12.20 -17.15
CA LEU A 119 -9.91 -11.07 -16.31
C LEU A 119 -8.45 -11.27 -15.90
N VAL A 120 -8.11 -12.42 -15.36
CA VAL A 120 -6.74 -12.75 -14.93
C VAL A 120 -5.72 -12.60 -16.07
N ASP A 121 -6.06 -13.04 -17.28
CA ASP A 121 -5.18 -12.89 -18.45
C ASP A 121 -5.01 -11.41 -18.83
N THR A 122 -6.06 -10.60 -18.68
CA THR A 122 -5.99 -9.15 -18.90
C THR A 122 -5.12 -8.48 -17.85
N LEU A 123 -5.34 -8.77 -16.56
CA LEU A 123 -4.57 -8.23 -15.45
C LEU A 123 -3.07 -8.56 -15.61
N GLN A 124 -2.75 -9.81 -15.93
CA GLN A 124 -1.36 -10.21 -16.17
C GLN A 124 -0.71 -9.48 -17.36
N ALA A 125 -1.47 -9.23 -18.42
CA ALA A 125 -0.97 -8.45 -19.56
C ALA A 125 -0.75 -6.97 -19.17
N GLN A 126 -1.60 -6.43 -18.30
CA GLN A 126 -1.47 -5.07 -17.76
C GLN A 126 -0.24 -4.94 -16.84
N HIS A 127 0.09 -5.92 -16.00
CA HIS A 127 1.36 -5.94 -15.25
C HIS A 127 2.56 -5.80 -16.18
N GLN A 128 2.59 -6.60 -17.26
CA GLN A 128 3.68 -6.53 -18.23
C GLN A 128 3.77 -5.17 -18.96
N ALA A 129 2.62 -4.55 -19.24
CA ALA A 129 2.56 -3.22 -19.83
C ALA A 129 3.01 -2.15 -18.81
N GLY A 130 2.57 -2.26 -17.56
CA GLY A 130 2.94 -1.38 -16.45
C GLY A 130 4.45 -1.31 -16.26
N ARG A 131 5.11 -2.45 -16.17
CA ARG A 131 6.58 -2.54 -16.04
C ARG A 131 7.33 -1.79 -17.14
N LYS A 132 6.83 -1.81 -18.39
CA LYS A 132 7.43 -1.04 -19.49
C LYS A 132 7.25 0.46 -19.31
N VAL A 133 6.07 0.86 -18.84
CA VAL A 133 5.79 2.29 -18.57
C VAL A 133 6.62 2.79 -17.40
N THR A 134 6.76 2.01 -16.32
CA THR A 134 7.64 2.35 -15.19
C THR A 134 9.09 2.56 -15.63
N GLN A 135 9.61 1.69 -16.49
CA GLN A 135 10.94 1.88 -17.08
C GLN A 135 11.05 3.18 -17.89
N THR A 136 10.00 3.53 -18.66
CA THR A 136 9.95 4.79 -19.39
C THR A 136 9.97 5.99 -18.44
N ILE A 137 9.18 5.96 -17.36
CA ILE A 137 9.16 7.02 -16.34
C ILE A 137 10.56 7.20 -15.73
N LEU A 138 11.19 6.10 -15.30
CA LEU A 138 12.53 6.13 -14.70
C LEU A 138 13.59 6.69 -15.66
N ARG A 139 13.49 6.41 -16.95
CA ARG A 139 14.42 6.91 -17.97
C ARG A 139 14.22 8.39 -18.26
N CYS A 140 12.95 8.84 -18.41
CA CYS A 140 12.63 10.18 -18.88
C CYS A 140 12.60 11.23 -17.77
N ALA A 141 12.24 10.86 -16.54
CA ALA A 141 12.06 11.81 -15.45
C ALA A 141 13.30 12.68 -15.19
N PRO A 142 14.54 12.17 -15.13
CA PRO A 142 15.72 12.99 -14.87
C PRO A 142 16.00 14.05 -15.95
N GLY A 143 15.64 13.78 -17.20
CA GLY A 143 15.86 14.67 -18.35
C GLY A 143 14.74 15.68 -18.57
N SER A 144 13.54 15.45 -18.04
CA SER A 144 12.29 16.10 -18.43
C SER A 144 12.22 17.63 -18.20
N HIS A 145 13.09 18.22 -17.39
CA HIS A 145 13.22 19.67 -17.26
C HIS A 145 13.92 20.32 -18.44
N LYS A 146 14.88 19.63 -19.04
CA LYS A 146 15.77 20.18 -20.06
C LYS A 146 15.41 19.70 -21.45
N ASP A 147 14.86 18.48 -21.57
CA ASP A 147 14.50 17.84 -22.82
C ASP A 147 12.98 17.78 -22.98
N SER A 148 12.50 18.37 -24.08
CA SER A 148 11.06 18.40 -24.39
C SER A 148 10.50 17.03 -24.82
N ASP A 149 11.36 16.16 -25.36
CA ASP A 149 10.97 14.83 -25.81
C ASP A 149 10.86 13.90 -24.61
N ASP A 150 11.82 13.95 -23.67
CA ASP A 150 11.71 13.26 -22.40
C ASP A 150 10.48 13.68 -21.61
N ARG A 151 10.18 15.00 -21.54
CA ARG A 151 8.98 15.50 -20.88
C ARG A 151 7.71 14.96 -21.54
N ARG A 152 7.63 14.99 -22.86
CA ARG A 152 6.46 14.51 -23.60
C ARG A 152 6.24 13.03 -23.39
N GLU A 153 7.31 12.22 -23.46
CA GLU A 153 7.25 10.78 -23.27
C GLU A 153 6.89 10.41 -21.82
N LEU A 154 7.47 11.11 -20.85
CA LEU A 154 7.16 10.98 -19.43
C LEU A 154 5.67 11.22 -19.15
N VAL A 155 5.14 12.38 -19.60
CA VAL A 155 3.73 12.75 -19.38
C VAL A 155 2.79 11.75 -20.05
N ALA A 156 3.08 11.33 -21.27
CA ALA A 156 2.28 10.33 -21.99
C ALA A 156 2.31 8.96 -21.26
N GLY A 157 3.49 8.56 -20.78
CA GLY A 157 3.67 7.34 -19.99
C GLY A 157 2.85 7.37 -18.71
N ILE A 158 2.96 8.44 -17.94
CA ILE A 158 2.21 8.60 -16.68
C ILE A 158 0.69 8.59 -16.91
N HIS A 159 0.18 9.29 -17.93
CA HIS A 159 -1.24 9.23 -18.27
C HIS A 159 -1.70 7.82 -18.62
N SER A 160 -0.88 7.07 -19.37
CA SER A 160 -1.19 5.68 -19.73
C SER A 160 -1.17 4.78 -18.50
N PHE A 161 -0.24 5.00 -17.56
CA PHE A 161 -0.13 4.28 -16.31
C PHE A 161 -1.39 4.48 -15.44
N ILE A 162 -1.76 5.73 -15.17
CA ILE A 162 -2.94 6.07 -14.37
C ILE A 162 -4.22 5.49 -14.99
N ARG A 163 -4.38 5.66 -16.32
CA ARG A 163 -5.55 5.15 -17.05
C ARG A 163 -5.69 3.63 -16.94
N MET A 164 -4.57 2.91 -16.89
CA MET A 164 -4.55 1.46 -16.78
C MET A 164 -4.77 0.98 -15.35
N TYR A 165 -3.98 1.49 -14.39
CA TYR A 165 -3.97 0.94 -13.03
C TYR A 165 -5.21 1.28 -12.20
N ARG A 166 -5.87 2.41 -12.39
CA ARG A 166 -7.12 2.70 -11.68
C ARG A 166 -8.22 1.65 -11.89
N PRO A 167 -8.63 1.33 -13.13
CA PRO A 167 -9.60 0.28 -13.34
C PRO A 167 -9.05 -1.13 -13.05
N HIS A 168 -7.74 -1.34 -13.14
CA HIS A 168 -7.05 -2.58 -12.81
C HIS A 168 -7.25 -2.93 -11.34
N ALA A 169 -6.72 -2.13 -10.43
CA ALA A 169 -6.84 -2.31 -8.98
C ALA A 169 -8.31 -2.38 -8.54
N ALA A 170 -9.17 -1.49 -9.08
CA ALA A 170 -10.60 -1.53 -8.79
C ALA A 170 -11.25 -2.87 -9.16
N ARG A 171 -10.83 -3.53 -10.26
CA ARG A 171 -11.35 -4.85 -10.66
C ARG A 171 -10.82 -5.97 -9.80
N GLU A 172 -9.60 -5.90 -9.36
CA GLU A 172 -9.07 -6.85 -8.39
C GLU A 172 -9.79 -6.75 -7.07
N ASP A 173 -9.94 -5.55 -6.54
CA ASP A 173 -10.60 -5.29 -5.26
C ASP A 173 -12.08 -5.70 -5.24
N THR A 174 -12.80 -5.50 -6.35
CA THR A 174 -14.25 -5.69 -6.40
C THR A 174 -14.70 -7.00 -7.03
N ASP A 175 -13.93 -7.54 -7.98
CA ASP A 175 -14.35 -8.71 -8.76
C ASP A 175 -13.49 -9.94 -8.45
N LEU A 176 -12.15 -9.80 -8.34
CA LEU A 176 -11.24 -10.94 -8.21
C LEU A 176 -11.03 -11.37 -6.75
N PHE A 177 -10.54 -10.47 -5.90
CA PHE A 177 -10.17 -10.78 -4.51
C PHE A 177 -11.34 -11.30 -3.66
N PRO A 178 -12.59 -10.78 -3.78
CA PRO A 178 -13.73 -11.33 -3.05
C PRO A 178 -14.01 -12.80 -3.35
N LEU A 179 -13.63 -13.28 -4.54
CA LEU A 179 -13.83 -14.67 -4.96
C LEU A 179 -12.65 -15.60 -4.63
N LEU A 180 -11.59 -15.10 -4.01
CA LEU A 180 -10.40 -15.92 -3.71
C LEU A 180 -10.75 -17.13 -2.84
N LYS A 181 -11.59 -16.96 -1.82
CA LYS A 181 -12.07 -18.06 -0.95
C LYS A 181 -12.84 -19.14 -1.69
N ASP A 182 -13.41 -18.84 -2.85
CA ASP A 182 -14.16 -19.79 -3.67
C ASP A 182 -13.26 -20.67 -4.55
N VAL A 183 -11.99 -20.34 -4.68
CA VAL A 183 -11.03 -21.01 -5.58
C VAL A 183 -9.86 -21.66 -4.84
N VAL A 184 -9.77 -21.46 -3.51
CA VAL A 184 -8.77 -22.08 -2.63
C VAL A 184 -9.43 -22.74 -1.41
N SER A 185 -8.75 -23.73 -0.82
CA SER A 185 -9.16 -24.26 0.48
C SER A 185 -8.81 -23.29 1.60
N THR A 186 -9.45 -23.43 2.78
CA THR A 186 -9.11 -22.61 3.97
C THR A 186 -7.63 -22.69 4.31
N HIS A 187 -7.06 -23.91 4.26
CA HIS A 187 -5.63 -24.10 4.53
C HIS A 187 -4.72 -23.37 3.52
N GLU A 188 -5.05 -23.41 2.22
CA GLU A 188 -4.29 -22.66 1.20
C GLU A 188 -4.43 -21.14 1.39
N TYR A 189 -5.61 -20.68 1.80
CA TYR A 189 -5.87 -19.27 2.06
C TYR A 189 -5.03 -18.75 3.23
N ASP A 190 -4.99 -19.49 4.34
CA ASP A 190 -4.20 -19.13 5.52
C ASP A 190 -2.70 -19.20 5.23
N ALA A 191 -2.25 -20.22 4.50
CA ALA A 191 -0.86 -20.35 4.08
C ALA A 191 -0.42 -19.20 3.16
N MET A 192 -1.30 -18.73 2.27
CA MET A 192 -1.03 -17.60 1.38
C MET A 192 -0.78 -16.31 2.17
N ALA A 193 -1.57 -16.03 3.22
CA ALA A 193 -1.35 -14.87 4.08
C ALA A 193 0.04 -14.91 4.74
N GLU A 194 0.43 -16.09 5.27
CA GLU A 194 1.76 -16.27 5.87
C GLU A 194 2.90 -16.13 4.85
N ASP A 195 2.68 -16.58 3.62
CA ASP A 195 3.69 -16.49 2.57
C ASP A 195 3.89 -15.05 2.08
N PHE A 196 2.81 -14.25 2.02
CA PHE A 196 2.88 -12.82 1.70
C PHE A 196 3.65 -12.07 2.78
N GLU A 197 3.30 -12.23 4.05
CA GLU A 197 4.01 -11.64 5.18
C GLU A 197 5.51 -12.00 5.18
N LYS A 198 5.85 -13.29 4.98
CA LYS A 198 7.24 -13.75 4.90
C LYS A 198 7.99 -13.14 3.71
N LYS A 199 7.32 -12.97 2.57
CA LYS A 199 7.89 -12.38 1.36
C LYS A 199 8.15 -10.89 1.55
N GLU A 200 7.18 -10.16 2.12
CA GLU A 200 7.31 -8.75 2.47
C GLU A 200 8.49 -8.54 3.43
N HIS A 201 8.50 -9.28 4.54
CA HIS A 201 9.56 -9.22 5.54
C HIS A 201 10.95 -9.49 4.96
N ARG A 202 11.07 -10.46 4.06
CA ARG A 202 12.34 -10.78 3.39
C ARG A 202 12.83 -9.67 2.47
N LEU A 203 11.91 -8.97 1.78
CA LEU A 203 12.26 -7.94 0.79
C LEU A 203 12.47 -6.58 1.43
N PHE A 204 11.68 -6.22 2.43
CA PHE A 204 11.63 -4.87 3.00
C PHE A 204 11.97 -4.83 4.49
N GLY A 205 12.14 -5.99 5.15
CA GLY A 205 12.33 -6.10 6.60
C GLY A 205 11.01 -5.95 7.36
N GLU A 206 11.09 -5.87 8.68
CA GLU A 206 9.91 -5.59 9.51
C GLU A 206 9.27 -4.26 9.09
N ASP A 207 7.93 -4.20 9.12
CA ASP A 207 7.13 -3.04 8.77
C ASP A 207 7.34 -2.57 7.29
N GLY A 208 7.40 -3.53 6.34
CA GLY A 208 7.62 -3.25 4.92
C GLY A 208 6.56 -2.33 4.33
N PHE A 209 5.28 -2.63 4.55
CA PHE A 209 4.16 -1.82 4.12
C PHE A 209 4.23 -0.40 4.70
N GLU A 210 4.46 -0.25 6.01
CA GLU A 210 4.54 1.06 6.69
C GLU A 210 5.67 1.92 6.12
N LYS A 211 6.82 1.29 5.79
CA LYS A 211 7.93 2.00 5.13
C LYS A 211 7.54 2.55 3.78
N MET A 212 6.79 1.79 2.98
CA MET A 212 6.32 2.26 1.67
C MET A 212 5.25 3.33 1.81
N ALA A 213 4.32 3.19 2.77
CA ALA A 213 3.33 4.21 3.10
C ALA A 213 3.99 5.53 3.57
N HIS A 214 5.08 5.47 4.32
CA HIS A 214 5.87 6.64 4.70
C HIS A 214 6.60 7.26 3.50
N ARG A 215 7.23 6.44 2.65
CA ARG A 215 7.91 6.94 1.44
C ARG A 215 6.95 7.71 0.53
N VAL A 216 5.74 7.19 0.31
CA VAL A 216 4.75 7.90 -0.52
C VAL A 216 4.24 9.16 0.18
N ALA A 217 4.08 9.16 1.52
CA ALA A 217 3.71 10.35 2.28
C ALA A 217 4.76 11.48 2.15
N ASP A 218 6.05 11.14 2.11
CA ASP A 218 7.11 12.11 1.86
C ASP A 218 7.04 12.71 0.45
N LEU A 219 6.68 11.91 -0.56
CA LEU A 219 6.45 12.40 -1.92
C LEU A 219 5.23 13.34 -1.98
N GLU A 220 4.10 12.96 -1.35
CA GLU A 220 2.90 13.79 -1.25
C GLU A 220 3.21 15.15 -0.60
N LYS A 221 4.00 15.14 0.47
CA LYS A 221 4.46 16.35 1.15
C LYS A 221 5.34 17.21 0.23
N SER A 222 6.28 16.57 -0.47
CA SER A 222 7.22 17.25 -1.36
C SER A 222 6.53 17.92 -2.56
N ILE A 223 5.48 17.29 -3.10
CA ILE A 223 4.71 17.84 -4.21
C ILE A 223 3.55 18.75 -3.76
N GLY A 224 3.28 18.82 -2.45
CA GLY A 224 2.31 19.75 -1.85
C GLY A 224 0.87 19.22 -1.81
N ILE A 225 0.65 17.90 -1.80
CA ILE A 225 -0.68 17.27 -1.74
C ILE A 225 -0.94 16.47 -0.45
N ALA A 226 -0.12 16.65 0.59
CA ALA A 226 -0.26 15.91 1.84
C ALA A 226 -1.47 16.33 2.68
N ASP A 227 -2.00 17.53 2.48
CA ASP A 227 -3.20 18.00 3.18
C ASP A 227 -4.46 17.53 2.45
N LEU A 228 -5.13 16.55 3.04
CA LEU A 228 -6.35 15.97 2.47
C LEU A 228 -7.48 17.00 2.31
N SER A 229 -7.49 18.07 3.11
CA SER A 229 -8.54 19.10 3.05
C SER A 229 -8.58 19.82 1.70
N GLN A 230 -7.46 19.91 0.98
CA GLN A 230 -7.40 20.54 -0.34
C GLN A 230 -8.21 19.80 -1.43
N PHE A 231 -8.58 18.54 -1.19
CA PHE A 231 -9.44 17.76 -2.09
C PHE A 231 -10.92 17.91 -1.74
N THR A 232 -11.28 18.70 -0.70
CA THR A 232 -12.66 18.92 -0.30
C THR A 232 -13.27 20.00 -1.21
N PRO A 233 -14.39 19.70 -1.90
CA PRO A 233 -15.07 20.71 -2.70
C PRO A 233 -15.53 21.88 -1.83
N GLY A 234 -15.34 23.13 -2.34
CA GLY A 234 -15.83 24.35 -1.69
C GLY A 234 -17.35 24.55 -1.85
#